data_44d980d806efc11a11873b12c2a80e66
#
_entry.id   44d980d806efc11a11873b12c2a80e66
#
_cell.length_a   1.000
_cell.length_b   1.000
_cell.length_c   1.000
_cell.angle_alpha   90.00
_cell.angle_beta   90.00
_cell.angle_gamma   90.00
#
_symmetry.space_group_name_H-M   'P 1'
#
loop_
_entity.id
_entity.type
_entity.pdbx_description
1 polymer ?
#
loop_
_entity_poly.entity_id
_entity_poly.type
_entity_poly.pdbx_seq_one_letter_code
_entity_poly.pdbx_strand_id
1 'polypeptide(L)'
;MLKIVVFDGGCGGELFADRLASELPVVEIIKVIDRHSAEIILTQPKKARIAAENALRPYLGQVDLIIFANYLLSITSLNYFRKKYKSQKFIGFTLRSKRIIIEKTTLILTTSAATKNFAFFTLAHRMGAKTVCLDSWPLKIDSGELTKDDVESALGSILDKLRNFSPEQILLICGHFVGFTPELRKIFGHNVRIVDGFDDTIRDAYRVLQIRGAPKIRGS
;
A
#
# COMPACT_ATOMS: atom_id res chain seq x y z
N MET A 1 -3.70 -26.95 -2.45
CA MET A 1 -4.25 -25.57 -2.54
C MET A 1 -3.09 -24.60 -2.43
N LEU A 2 -3.03 -23.60 -3.28
CA LEU A 2 -1.98 -22.56 -3.22
C LEU A 2 -2.14 -21.74 -1.94
N LYS A 3 -1.01 -21.35 -1.33
CA LYS A 3 -0.97 -20.58 -0.09
C LYS A 3 -0.22 -19.27 -0.28
N ILE A 4 -0.83 -18.18 0.12
CA ILE A 4 -0.23 -16.85 0.10
C ILE A 4 -0.16 -16.29 1.53
N VAL A 5 1.02 -15.84 1.94
CA VAL A 5 1.17 -15.01 3.14
C VAL A 5 1.09 -13.54 2.73
N VAL A 6 0.24 -12.78 3.42
CA VAL A 6 0.21 -11.31 3.35
C VAL A 6 0.81 -10.76 4.63
N PHE A 7 1.92 -10.05 4.51
CA PHE A 7 2.64 -9.45 5.63
C PHE A 7 2.51 -7.92 5.64
N ASP A 8 2.11 -7.37 6.78
CA ASP A 8 2.10 -5.92 7.07
C ASP A 8 2.22 -5.66 8.57
N GLY A 9 2.43 -4.40 8.95
CA GLY A 9 2.42 -3.92 10.33
C GLY A 9 1.03 -3.49 10.84
N GLY A 10 0.00 -3.36 9.99
CA GLY A 10 -1.27 -2.77 10.41
C GLY A 10 -2.47 -3.12 9.53
N CYS A 11 -3.57 -2.40 9.75
CA CYS A 11 -4.85 -2.66 9.09
C CYS A 11 -4.82 -2.52 7.56
N GLY A 12 -3.85 -1.78 7.01
CA GLY A 12 -3.63 -1.70 5.56
C GLY A 12 -3.40 -3.08 4.94
N GLY A 13 -2.63 -3.93 5.63
CA GLY A 13 -2.42 -5.33 5.23
C GLY A 13 -3.66 -6.20 5.39
N GLU A 14 -4.47 -5.97 6.42
CA GLU A 14 -5.75 -6.66 6.61
C GLU A 14 -6.70 -6.35 5.44
N LEU A 15 -6.88 -5.07 5.11
CA LEU A 15 -7.71 -4.64 3.98
C LEU A 15 -7.24 -5.24 2.64
N PHE A 16 -5.93 -5.26 2.42
CA PHE A 16 -5.36 -5.88 1.23
C PHE A 16 -5.63 -7.39 1.21
N ALA A 17 -5.41 -8.10 2.33
CA ALA A 17 -5.61 -9.53 2.42
C ALA A 17 -7.07 -9.93 2.19
N ASP A 18 -8.03 -9.17 2.73
CA ASP A 18 -9.47 -9.40 2.53
C ASP A 18 -9.86 -9.21 1.06
N ARG A 19 -9.33 -8.16 0.44
CA ARG A 19 -9.56 -7.94 -0.98
C ARG A 19 -8.91 -9.03 -1.83
N LEU A 20 -7.68 -9.45 -1.51
CA LEU A 20 -7.01 -10.55 -2.21
C LEU A 20 -7.79 -11.85 -2.10
N ALA A 21 -8.31 -12.18 -0.91
CA ALA A 21 -9.14 -13.37 -0.70
C ALA A 21 -10.43 -13.35 -1.53
N SER A 22 -11.07 -12.19 -1.66
CA SER A 22 -12.27 -12.03 -2.50
C SER A 22 -11.98 -12.20 -3.99
N GLU A 23 -10.79 -11.81 -4.45
CA GLU A 23 -10.37 -11.91 -5.85
C GLU A 23 -9.76 -13.29 -6.18
N LEU A 24 -9.23 -14.02 -5.18
CA LEU A 24 -8.58 -15.34 -5.31
C LEU A 24 -9.21 -16.40 -4.41
N PRO A 25 -10.49 -16.75 -4.59
CA PRO A 25 -11.21 -17.67 -3.66
C PRO A 25 -10.65 -19.10 -3.65
N VAL A 26 -9.81 -19.46 -4.63
CA VAL A 26 -9.18 -20.79 -4.72
C VAL A 26 -7.81 -20.87 -4.04
N VAL A 27 -7.39 -19.79 -3.34
CA VAL A 27 -6.09 -19.67 -2.68
C VAL A 27 -6.31 -19.44 -1.18
N GLU A 28 -5.53 -20.13 -0.36
CA GLU A 28 -5.49 -19.89 1.09
C GLU A 28 -4.68 -18.62 1.38
N ILE A 29 -5.32 -17.61 1.99
CA ILE A 29 -4.67 -16.36 2.39
C ILE A 29 -4.37 -16.39 3.88
N ILE A 30 -3.10 -16.32 4.24
CA ILE A 30 -2.60 -16.29 5.61
C ILE A 30 -2.22 -14.84 5.94
N LYS A 31 -2.94 -14.21 6.86
CA LYS A 31 -2.65 -12.85 7.34
C LYS A 31 -1.57 -12.91 8.42
N VAL A 32 -0.46 -12.22 8.20
CA VAL A 32 0.61 -12.04 9.20
C VAL A 32 0.73 -10.54 9.45
N ILE A 33 -0.07 -10.05 10.39
CA ILE A 33 -0.15 -8.63 10.76
C ILE A 33 0.61 -8.43 12.07
N ASP A 34 1.83 -7.92 11.94
CA ASP A 34 2.71 -7.66 13.09
C ASP A 34 2.61 -6.21 13.55
N ARG A 35 1.61 -5.93 14.38
CA ARG A 35 1.34 -4.57 14.91
C ARG A 35 2.51 -4.01 15.71
N HIS A 36 3.36 -4.86 16.31
CA HIS A 36 4.59 -4.41 17.00
C HIS A 36 5.62 -3.85 16.02
N SER A 37 5.59 -4.30 14.77
CA SER A 37 6.47 -3.78 13.72
C SER A 37 5.98 -2.50 13.06
N ALA A 38 4.73 -2.06 13.28
CA ALA A 38 4.14 -0.91 12.59
C ALA A 38 4.99 0.36 12.72
N GLU A 39 5.33 0.75 13.94
CA GLU A 39 6.17 1.92 14.21
C GLU A 39 7.60 1.73 13.68
N ILE A 40 8.15 0.53 13.85
CA ILE A 40 9.50 0.18 13.38
C ILE A 40 9.58 0.29 11.85
N ILE A 41 8.55 -0.15 11.13
CA ILE A 41 8.48 -0.04 9.66
C ILE A 41 8.53 1.43 9.23
N LEU A 42 7.83 2.30 9.94
CA LEU A 42 7.79 3.73 9.62
C LEU A 42 9.08 4.47 9.95
N THR A 43 9.78 4.09 11.02
CA THR A 43 10.87 4.87 11.57
C THR A 43 12.26 4.26 11.35
N GLN A 44 12.37 2.94 11.30
CA GLN A 44 13.65 2.21 11.34
C GLN A 44 13.71 1.08 10.28
N PRO A 45 13.89 1.39 8.97
CA PRO A 45 13.81 0.39 7.89
C PRO A 45 14.71 -0.83 8.04
N LYS A 46 15.90 -0.69 8.65
CA LYS A 46 16.81 -1.82 8.91
C LYS A 46 16.25 -2.78 9.95
N LYS A 47 15.68 -2.25 11.03
CA LYS A 47 15.03 -3.06 12.08
C LYS A 47 13.71 -3.66 11.57
N ALA A 48 12.98 -2.92 10.76
CA ALA A 48 11.77 -3.42 10.09
C ALA A 48 12.04 -4.70 9.27
N ARG A 49 13.18 -4.77 8.59
CA ARG A 49 13.61 -5.96 7.86
C ARG A 49 13.80 -7.16 8.78
N ILE A 50 14.46 -6.97 9.93
CA ILE A 50 14.71 -8.03 10.92
C ILE A 50 13.37 -8.50 11.53
N ALA A 51 12.50 -7.57 11.88
CA ALA A 51 11.17 -7.89 12.41
C ALA A 51 10.34 -8.69 11.40
N ALA A 52 10.28 -8.24 10.15
CA ALA A 52 9.61 -8.97 9.07
C ALA A 52 10.20 -10.38 8.86
N GLU A 53 11.52 -10.52 8.92
CA GLU A 53 12.19 -11.82 8.78
C GLU A 53 11.81 -12.77 9.93
N ASN A 54 11.76 -12.28 11.15
CA ASN A 54 11.36 -13.08 12.31
C ASN A 54 9.89 -13.52 12.20
N ALA A 55 8.98 -12.61 11.85
CA ALA A 55 7.56 -12.91 11.68
C ALA A 55 7.30 -13.89 10.53
N LEU A 56 8.06 -13.81 9.47
CA LEU A 56 7.90 -14.65 8.28
C LEU A 56 8.62 -16.00 8.35
N ARG A 57 9.50 -16.20 9.34
CA ARG A 57 10.30 -17.43 9.48
C ARG A 57 9.49 -18.73 9.42
N PRO A 58 8.31 -18.85 10.06
CA PRO A 58 7.52 -20.07 10.02
C PRO A 58 6.96 -20.41 8.63
N TYR A 59 6.91 -19.44 7.72
CA TYR A 59 6.26 -19.56 6.42
C TYR A 59 7.25 -19.73 5.27
N LEU A 60 8.54 -19.47 5.52
CA LEU A 60 9.59 -19.58 4.50
C LEU A 60 9.71 -21.01 3.98
N GLY A 61 9.53 -21.19 2.67
CA GLY A 61 9.53 -22.50 2.01
C GLY A 61 8.27 -23.34 2.24
N GLN A 62 7.28 -22.82 2.98
CA GLN A 62 6.02 -23.52 3.29
C GLN A 62 4.82 -22.95 2.52
N VAL A 63 5.00 -21.83 1.82
CA VAL A 63 3.95 -21.15 1.06
C VAL A 63 4.41 -20.80 -0.35
N ASP A 64 3.47 -20.67 -1.27
CA ASP A 64 3.76 -20.43 -2.69
C ASP A 64 4.20 -18.99 -2.97
N LEU A 65 3.73 -18.04 -2.15
CA LEU A 65 4.02 -16.61 -2.32
C LEU A 65 3.93 -15.89 -0.98
N ILE A 66 4.85 -14.95 -0.76
CA ILE A 66 4.79 -13.97 0.33
C ILE A 66 4.63 -12.57 -0.29
N ILE A 67 3.63 -11.82 0.20
CA ILE A 67 3.32 -10.47 -0.24
C ILE A 67 3.62 -9.49 0.89
N PHE A 68 4.50 -8.52 0.65
CA PHE A 68 4.62 -7.35 1.51
C PHE A 68 3.52 -6.34 1.14
N ALA A 69 2.46 -6.30 1.94
CA ALA A 69 1.34 -5.37 1.74
C ALA A 69 1.65 -3.95 2.26
N ASN A 70 2.92 -3.67 2.51
CA ASN A 70 3.44 -2.40 2.98
C ASN A 70 4.38 -1.78 1.94
N TYR A 71 4.08 -0.54 1.50
CA TYR A 71 4.89 0.15 0.49
C TYR A 71 6.33 0.37 0.95
N LEU A 72 6.52 0.90 2.16
CA LEU A 72 7.84 1.24 2.67
C LEU A 72 8.71 -0.01 2.86
N LEU A 73 8.14 -1.09 3.42
CA LEU A 73 8.85 -2.37 3.53
C LEU A 73 9.18 -2.96 2.16
N SER A 74 8.27 -2.82 1.20
CA SER A 74 8.48 -3.29 -0.18
C SER A 74 9.68 -2.61 -0.83
N ILE A 75 9.78 -1.27 -0.77
CA ILE A 75 10.87 -0.53 -1.40
C ILE A 75 12.21 -0.69 -0.67
N THR A 76 12.20 -0.95 0.65
CA THR A 76 13.42 -1.04 1.46
C THR A 76 13.94 -2.47 1.61
N SER A 77 13.09 -3.48 1.48
CA SER A 77 13.45 -4.84 1.92
C SER A 77 13.19 -5.94 0.90
N LEU A 78 12.30 -5.74 -0.09
CA LEU A 78 11.92 -6.80 -1.05
C LEU A 78 13.12 -7.44 -1.76
N ASN A 79 14.07 -6.62 -2.23
CA ASN A 79 15.25 -7.11 -2.92
C ASN A 79 16.18 -7.94 -2.00
N TYR A 80 16.25 -7.60 -0.71
CA TYR A 80 16.99 -8.39 0.26
C TYR A 80 16.37 -9.78 0.42
N PHE A 81 15.05 -9.87 0.63
CA PHE A 81 14.36 -11.14 0.79
C PHE A 81 14.47 -12.02 -0.44
N ARG A 82 14.31 -11.48 -1.64
CA ARG A 82 14.48 -12.21 -2.90
C ARG A 82 15.91 -12.78 -3.10
N LYS A 83 16.92 -12.02 -2.67
CA LYS A 83 18.32 -12.47 -2.75
C LYS A 83 18.65 -13.55 -1.72
N LYS A 84 18.14 -13.40 -0.50
CA LYS A 84 18.41 -14.30 0.62
C LYS A 84 17.64 -15.62 0.50
N TYR A 85 16.38 -15.58 0.10
CA TYR A 85 15.48 -16.73 0.03
C TYR A 85 15.09 -17.03 -1.42
N LYS A 86 16.06 -17.53 -2.20
CA LYS A 86 15.94 -17.70 -3.67
C LYS A 86 14.82 -18.64 -4.11
N SER A 87 14.48 -19.65 -3.30
CA SER A 87 13.39 -20.59 -3.57
C SER A 87 12.01 -20.07 -3.21
N GLN A 88 11.92 -19.00 -2.39
CA GLN A 88 10.66 -18.40 -1.98
C GLN A 88 10.30 -17.24 -2.91
N LYS A 89 9.06 -17.24 -3.42
CA LYS A 89 8.54 -16.11 -4.20
C LYS A 89 8.10 -14.97 -3.29
N PHE A 90 8.54 -13.74 -3.62
CA PHE A 90 8.17 -12.52 -2.93
C PHE A 90 7.70 -11.47 -3.91
N ILE A 91 6.59 -10.81 -3.61
CA ILE A 91 6.16 -9.57 -4.25
C ILE A 91 5.91 -8.50 -3.19
N GLY A 92 5.82 -7.24 -3.61
CA GLY A 92 5.57 -6.13 -2.71
C GLY A 92 4.49 -5.22 -3.25
N PHE A 93 3.97 -4.42 -2.35
CA PHE A 93 3.04 -3.35 -2.67
C PHE A 93 3.72 -2.36 -3.63
N THR A 94 3.21 -2.25 -4.85
CA THR A 94 3.80 -1.42 -5.90
C THR A 94 2.73 -0.59 -6.60
N LEU A 95 3.07 0.67 -6.87
CA LEU A 95 2.32 1.50 -7.80
C LEU A 95 3.01 1.44 -9.16
N ARG A 96 2.33 0.95 -10.16
CA ARG A 96 2.87 0.89 -11.51
C ARG A 96 2.52 2.14 -12.30
N SER A 97 3.51 2.64 -13.03
CA SER A 97 3.39 3.84 -13.85
C SER A 97 2.24 3.78 -14.88
N LYS A 98 1.85 2.57 -15.32
CA LYS A 98 0.74 2.40 -16.29
C LYS A 98 -0.63 2.83 -15.77
N ARG A 99 -0.84 2.87 -14.44
CA ARG A 99 -2.09 3.35 -13.82
C ARG A 99 -2.05 4.84 -13.52
N ILE A 100 -0.88 5.44 -13.51
CA ILE A 100 -0.66 6.83 -13.17
C ILE A 100 -0.67 7.63 -14.47
N ILE A 101 -1.55 8.60 -14.56
CA ILE A 101 -1.63 9.51 -15.71
C ILE A 101 -0.79 10.74 -15.37
N ILE A 102 0.36 10.89 -16.05
CA ILE A 102 1.37 11.91 -15.72
C ILE A 102 0.84 13.33 -15.97
N GLU A 103 -0.01 13.49 -16.98
CA GLU A 103 -0.58 14.78 -17.38
C GLU A 103 -1.68 15.30 -16.46
N LYS A 104 -2.17 14.46 -15.53
CA LYS A 104 -3.23 14.85 -14.59
C LYS A 104 -2.68 15.55 -13.37
N THR A 105 -3.40 16.60 -12.93
CA THR A 105 -3.12 17.22 -11.63
C THR A 105 -3.24 16.18 -10.51
N THR A 106 -2.14 15.96 -9.80
CA THR A 106 -2.01 14.82 -8.90
C THR A 106 -1.76 15.25 -7.45
N LEU A 107 -2.56 14.68 -6.54
CA LEU A 107 -2.31 14.70 -5.10
C LEU A 107 -1.75 13.34 -4.67
N ILE A 108 -0.66 13.36 -3.90
CA ILE A 108 -0.11 12.15 -3.28
C ILE A 108 -0.36 12.20 -1.78
N LEU A 109 -1.05 11.20 -1.25
CA LEU A 109 -1.20 10.98 0.19
C LEU A 109 -0.24 9.88 0.62
N THR A 110 0.65 10.20 1.56
CA THR A 110 1.75 9.31 1.94
C THR A 110 2.24 9.56 3.37
N THR A 111 3.36 8.97 3.76
CA THR A 111 4.11 9.28 4.98
C THR A 111 5.47 9.87 4.63
N SER A 112 6.05 10.70 5.50
CA SER A 112 7.38 11.29 5.28
C SER A 112 8.48 10.24 5.12
N ALA A 113 8.30 9.06 5.72
CA ALA A 113 9.23 7.95 5.53
C ALA A 113 9.30 7.48 4.07
N ALA A 114 8.17 7.45 3.37
CA ALA A 114 8.13 7.05 1.96
C ALA A 114 8.74 8.11 1.03
N THR A 115 8.60 9.40 1.36
CA THR A 115 9.14 10.49 0.53
C THR A 115 10.67 10.53 0.47
N LYS A 116 11.35 9.93 1.45
CA LYS A 116 12.82 9.80 1.47
C LYS A 116 13.36 8.82 0.43
N ASN A 117 12.50 8.06 -0.21
CA ASN A 117 12.91 7.11 -1.25
C ASN A 117 13.08 7.80 -2.59
N PHE A 118 14.22 7.55 -3.26
CA PHE A 118 14.56 8.18 -4.55
C PHE A 118 13.52 7.89 -5.65
N ALA A 119 12.99 6.66 -5.71
CA ALA A 119 11.97 6.31 -6.71
C ALA A 119 10.66 7.09 -6.49
N PHE A 120 10.26 7.29 -5.23
CA PHE A 120 9.12 8.13 -4.88
C PHE A 120 9.36 9.59 -5.32
N PHE A 121 10.52 10.14 -4.96
CA PHE A 121 10.88 11.53 -5.29
C PHE A 121 10.85 11.74 -6.81
N THR A 122 11.44 10.83 -7.58
CA THR A 122 11.45 10.90 -9.04
C THR A 122 10.04 10.86 -9.63
N LEU A 123 9.18 10.00 -9.11
CA LEU A 123 7.78 9.90 -9.54
C LEU A 123 7.01 11.19 -9.26
N ALA A 124 7.06 11.67 -8.02
CA ALA A 124 6.36 12.88 -7.59
C ALA A 124 6.81 14.11 -8.40
N HIS A 125 8.14 14.26 -8.63
CA HIS A 125 8.71 15.33 -9.40
C HIS A 125 8.27 15.30 -10.87
N ARG A 126 8.34 14.14 -11.52
CA ARG A 126 7.91 13.97 -12.92
C ARG A 126 6.45 14.33 -13.16
N MET A 127 5.62 14.15 -12.14
CA MET A 127 4.19 14.42 -12.20
C MET A 127 3.83 15.86 -11.80
N GLY A 128 4.79 16.65 -11.29
CA GLY A 128 4.45 17.92 -10.65
C GLY A 128 3.44 17.77 -9.51
N ALA A 129 3.45 16.62 -8.84
CA ALA A 129 2.43 16.27 -7.87
C ALA A 129 2.57 17.07 -6.57
N LYS A 130 1.44 17.47 -5.99
CA LYS A 130 1.41 17.92 -4.60
C LYS A 130 1.41 16.73 -3.67
N THR A 131 2.29 16.76 -2.66
CA THR A 131 2.43 15.67 -1.70
C THR A 131 2.01 16.13 -0.31
N VAL A 132 1.17 15.33 0.34
CA VAL A 132 0.75 15.54 1.73
C VAL A 132 1.18 14.32 2.55
N CYS A 133 1.96 14.59 3.61
CA CYS A 133 2.42 13.56 4.53
C CYS A 133 1.49 13.51 5.75
N LEU A 134 1.00 12.31 6.04
CA LEU A 134 0.04 12.01 7.10
C LEU A 134 0.67 11.01 8.09
N ASP A 135 1.80 11.41 8.71
CA ASP A 135 2.69 10.50 9.45
C ASP A 135 2.03 9.83 10.65
N SER A 136 1.17 10.54 11.38
CA SER A 136 0.48 10.00 12.56
C SER A 136 -0.73 9.11 12.21
N TRP A 137 -1.25 9.21 11.00
CA TRP A 137 -2.50 8.54 10.62
C TRP A 137 -2.42 7.02 10.68
N PRO A 138 -1.39 6.35 10.13
CA PRO A 138 -1.35 4.89 10.16
C PRO A 138 -1.52 4.32 11.57
N LEU A 139 -0.78 4.85 12.55
CA LEU A 139 -0.87 4.38 13.93
C LEU A 139 -2.20 4.75 14.61
N LYS A 140 -2.73 5.95 14.33
CA LYS A 140 -4.05 6.37 14.85
C LYS A 140 -5.21 5.57 14.26
N ILE A 141 -5.10 5.15 13.00
CA ILE A 141 -6.06 4.24 12.37
C ILE A 141 -6.01 2.87 13.04
N ASP A 142 -4.82 2.33 13.25
CA ASP A 142 -4.61 1.03 13.88
C ASP A 142 -5.07 0.99 15.34
N SER A 143 -4.95 2.09 16.07
CA SER A 143 -5.43 2.23 17.46
C SER A 143 -6.92 2.57 17.56
N GLY A 144 -7.57 2.92 16.44
CA GLY A 144 -8.96 3.40 16.45
C GLY A 144 -9.14 4.85 16.93
N GLU A 145 -8.03 5.58 17.12
CA GLU A 145 -8.07 7.00 17.53
C GLU A 145 -8.45 7.95 16.38
N LEU A 146 -8.37 7.50 15.13
CA LEU A 146 -8.76 8.28 13.96
C LEU A 146 -10.02 7.68 13.35
N THR A 147 -11.14 8.36 13.53
CA THR A 147 -12.43 7.98 12.96
C THR A 147 -12.61 8.53 11.55
N LYS A 148 -13.68 8.11 10.87
CA LYS A 148 -14.03 8.63 9.53
C LYS A 148 -14.35 10.13 9.56
N ASP A 149 -15.01 10.59 10.62
CA ASP A 149 -15.35 12.01 10.79
C ASP A 149 -14.10 12.87 11.02
N ASP A 150 -13.11 12.34 11.77
CA ASP A 150 -11.81 13.01 11.95
C ASP A 150 -11.06 13.11 10.62
N VAL A 151 -11.17 12.10 9.78
CA VAL A 151 -10.56 12.10 8.43
C VAL A 151 -11.18 13.16 7.53
N GLU A 152 -12.52 13.29 7.52
CA GLU A 152 -13.20 14.32 6.74
C GLU A 152 -12.78 15.72 7.18
N SER A 153 -12.72 15.97 8.49
CA SER A 153 -12.28 17.24 9.07
C SER A 153 -10.82 17.56 8.72
N ALA A 154 -9.92 16.59 8.87
CA ALA A 154 -8.50 16.76 8.57
C ALA A 154 -8.23 16.96 7.09
N LEU A 155 -8.94 16.25 6.21
CA LEU A 155 -8.83 16.41 4.76
C LEU A 155 -9.42 17.77 4.31
N GLY A 156 -10.49 18.26 4.94
CA GLY A 156 -10.99 19.61 4.74
C GLY A 156 -9.92 20.66 5.02
N SER A 157 -9.23 20.54 6.15
CA SER A 157 -8.11 21.42 6.50
C SER A 157 -6.92 21.34 5.51
N ILE A 158 -6.71 20.18 4.89
CA ILE A 158 -5.70 20.01 3.85
C ILE A 158 -6.12 20.73 2.57
N LEU A 159 -7.39 20.64 2.18
CA LEU A 159 -7.94 21.38 1.04
C LEU A 159 -7.78 22.88 1.18
N ASP A 160 -8.08 23.42 2.37
CA ASP A 160 -7.91 24.84 2.67
C ASP A 160 -6.46 25.29 2.47
N LYS A 161 -5.48 24.45 2.86
CA LYS A 161 -4.05 24.70 2.63
C LYS A 161 -3.65 24.56 1.17
N LEU A 162 -4.35 23.72 0.42
CA LEU A 162 -4.08 23.49 -0.99
C LEU A 162 -4.73 24.53 -1.93
N ARG A 163 -5.25 25.63 -1.42
CA ARG A 163 -5.99 26.71 -2.11
C ARG A 163 -5.89 26.64 -3.66
N ASN A 164 -7.04 26.52 -4.32
CA ASN A 164 -7.15 26.45 -5.79
C ASN A 164 -6.53 25.19 -6.43
N PHE A 165 -6.23 24.14 -5.67
CA PHE A 165 -5.74 22.87 -6.22
C PHE A 165 -6.86 21.84 -6.22
N SER A 166 -7.32 21.50 -7.42
CA SER A 166 -8.31 20.44 -7.63
C SER A 166 -7.60 19.24 -8.26
N PRO A 167 -7.35 18.15 -7.51
CA PRO A 167 -6.70 17.00 -8.09
C PRO A 167 -7.66 16.23 -9.02
N GLU A 168 -7.21 15.88 -10.20
CA GLU A 168 -7.88 14.92 -11.08
C GLU A 168 -7.52 13.48 -10.70
N GLN A 169 -6.39 13.31 -9.98
CA GLN A 169 -5.90 12.02 -9.54
C GLN A 169 -5.32 12.10 -8.13
N ILE A 170 -5.63 11.09 -7.30
CA ILE A 170 -5.06 10.92 -5.96
C ILE A 170 -4.32 9.59 -5.92
N LEU A 171 -3.04 9.62 -5.51
CA LEU A 171 -2.24 8.42 -5.29
C LEU A 171 -2.16 8.11 -3.80
N LEU A 172 -2.57 6.91 -3.40
CA LEU A 172 -2.49 6.43 -2.03
C LEU A 172 -1.23 5.56 -1.86
N ILE A 173 -0.18 6.15 -1.27
CA ILE A 173 1.12 5.48 -1.02
C ILE A 173 1.18 4.89 0.39
N CYS A 174 0.05 4.48 0.93
CA CYS A 174 -0.07 3.78 2.20
C CYS A 174 -1.35 2.96 2.19
N GLY A 175 -1.27 1.68 2.53
CA GLY A 175 -2.42 0.77 2.54
C GLY A 175 -3.54 1.22 3.49
N HIS A 176 -3.18 1.87 4.62
CA HIS A 176 -4.15 2.41 5.58
C HIS A 176 -5.12 3.42 4.95
N PHE A 177 -4.63 4.23 3.99
CA PHE A 177 -5.45 5.28 3.37
C PHE A 177 -6.48 4.76 2.39
N VAL A 178 -6.33 3.52 1.94
CA VAL A 178 -7.29 2.87 1.02
C VAL A 178 -8.65 2.70 1.69
N GLY A 179 -8.68 2.50 3.01
CA GLY A 179 -9.90 2.41 3.80
C GLY A 179 -10.77 3.67 3.77
N PHE A 180 -10.16 4.83 3.46
CA PHE A 180 -10.86 6.13 3.39
C PHE A 180 -11.20 6.58 1.96
N THR A 181 -11.17 5.66 1.01
CA THR A 181 -11.55 5.96 -0.38
C THR A 181 -12.95 6.60 -0.51
N PRO A 182 -13.99 6.19 0.25
CA PRO A 182 -15.30 6.85 0.21
C PRO A 182 -15.26 8.31 0.68
N GLU A 183 -14.55 8.59 1.77
CA GLU A 183 -14.39 9.92 2.35
C GLU A 183 -13.59 10.83 1.39
N LEU A 184 -12.54 10.31 0.77
CA LEU A 184 -11.80 11.02 -0.27
C LEU A 184 -12.69 11.39 -1.46
N ARG A 185 -13.56 10.48 -1.92
CA ARG A 185 -14.51 10.77 -3.00
C ARG A 185 -15.56 11.80 -2.61
N LYS A 186 -16.01 11.80 -1.35
CA LYS A 186 -16.95 12.79 -0.83
C LYS A 186 -16.34 14.21 -0.87
N ILE A 187 -15.05 14.33 -0.54
CA ILE A 187 -14.34 15.61 -0.43
C ILE A 187 -13.85 16.11 -1.79
N PHE A 188 -13.22 15.25 -2.57
CA PHE A 188 -12.57 15.62 -3.84
C PHE A 188 -13.46 15.40 -5.07
N GLY A 189 -14.66 14.84 -4.88
CA GLY A 189 -15.62 14.52 -5.94
C GLY A 189 -15.51 13.10 -6.46
N HIS A 190 -16.63 12.57 -6.96
CA HIS A 190 -16.73 11.19 -7.44
C HIS A 190 -15.90 10.93 -8.70
N ASN A 191 -15.61 11.98 -9.48
CA ASN A 191 -14.85 11.88 -10.73
C ASN A 191 -13.33 11.85 -10.50
N VAL A 192 -12.85 12.10 -9.27
CA VAL A 192 -11.43 12.01 -8.96
C VAL A 192 -10.96 10.55 -9.10
N ARG A 193 -9.87 10.37 -9.82
CA ARG A 193 -9.25 9.05 -9.98
C ARG A 193 -8.43 8.71 -8.76
N ILE A 194 -8.82 7.68 -8.01
CA ILE A 194 -8.03 7.19 -6.87
C ILE A 194 -7.24 5.97 -7.32
N VAL A 195 -5.93 6.03 -7.13
CA VAL A 195 -4.97 4.97 -7.48
C VAL A 195 -4.25 4.52 -6.22
N ASP A 196 -4.38 3.24 -5.92
CA ASP A 196 -3.64 2.54 -4.86
C ASP A 196 -2.81 1.39 -5.45
N GLY A 197 -1.99 0.75 -4.66
CA GLY A 197 -1.16 -0.37 -5.10
C GLY A 197 -1.85 -1.74 -5.04
N PHE A 198 -3.09 -1.83 -4.56
CA PHE A 198 -3.76 -3.12 -4.36
C PHE A 198 -3.99 -3.86 -5.68
N ASP A 199 -4.58 -3.20 -6.67
CA ASP A 199 -4.86 -3.83 -7.96
C ASP A 199 -3.59 -4.33 -8.65
N ASP A 200 -2.51 -3.53 -8.61
CA ASP A 200 -1.24 -3.90 -9.23
C ASP A 200 -0.60 -5.09 -8.52
N THR A 201 -0.68 -5.12 -7.18
CA THR A 201 -0.14 -6.21 -6.37
C THR A 201 -0.94 -7.50 -6.55
N ILE A 202 -2.26 -7.42 -6.63
CA ILE A 202 -3.14 -8.58 -6.92
C ILE A 202 -2.79 -9.16 -8.29
N ARG A 203 -2.63 -8.34 -9.34
CA ARG A 203 -2.22 -8.81 -10.66
C ARG A 203 -0.84 -9.48 -10.66
N ASP A 204 0.07 -8.93 -9.86
CA ASP A 204 1.38 -9.55 -9.69
C ASP A 204 1.27 -10.92 -9.04
N ALA A 205 0.36 -11.11 -8.07
CA ALA A 205 0.09 -12.40 -7.49
C ALA A 205 -0.42 -13.41 -8.54
N TYR A 206 -1.42 -13.02 -9.35
CA TYR A 206 -1.91 -13.86 -10.47
C TYR A 206 -0.78 -14.28 -11.41
N ARG A 207 0.07 -13.33 -11.82
CA ARG A 207 1.17 -13.57 -12.73
C ARG A 207 2.23 -14.51 -12.14
N VAL A 208 2.64 -14.25 -10.90
CA VAL A 208 3.70 -15.02 -10.21
C VAL A 208 3.25 -16.44 -9.91
N LEU A 209 1.96 -16.64 -9.60
CA LEU A 209 1.36 -17.95 -9.37
C LEU A 209 0.82 -18.62 -10.65
N GLN A 210 0.92 -17.94 -11.80
CA GLN A 210 0.44 -18.44 -13.10
C GLN A 210 -1.06 -18.78 -13.10
N ILE A 211 -1.86 -18.07 -12.31
CA ILE A 211 -3.31 -18.24 -12.25
C ILE A 211 -3.94 -17.55 -13.45
N ARG A 212 -4.81 -18.26 -14.20
CA ARG A 212 -5.55 -17.69 -15.33
C ARG A 212 -6.69 -16.79 -14.85
N GLY A 213 -7.04 -15.77 -15.64
CA GLY A 213 -8.22 -14.93 -15.33
C GLY A 213 -7.94 -13.77 -14.38
N ALA A 214 -6.76 -13.14 -14.48
CA ALA A 214 -6.46 -11.94 -13.67
C ALA A 214 -7.58 -10.88 -13.80
N PRO A 215 -7.99 -10.26 -12.66
CA PRO A 215 -9.12 -9.33 -12.65
C PRO A 215 -8.88 -8.11 -13.54
N LYS A 216 -9.97 -7.57 -14.11
CA LYS A 216 -9.94 -6.27 -14.78
C LYS A 216 -9.69 -5.18 -13.75
N ILE A 217 -9.00 -4.11 -14.12
CA ILE A 217 -8.74 -2.96 -13.22
C ILE A 217 -10.09 -2.33 -12.86
N ARG A 218 -10.36 -2.18 -11.56
CA ARG A 218 -11.48 -1.36 -11.10
C ARG A 218 -11.10 0.11 -11.32
N GLY A 219 -11.90 0.82 -12.12
CA GLY A 219 -11.74 2.27 -12.30
C GLY A 219 -10.83 2.73 -13.45
N SER A 220 -10.73 1.93 -14.53
CA SER A 220 -10.28 2.44 -15.84
C SER A 220 -11.44 3.06 -16.59
#